data_8f5262781e8d2fc7162bfaaff27655e7
#
_entry.id   8f5262781e8d2fc7162bfaaff27655e7
#
_cell.length_a   1.000
_cell.length_b   1.000
_cell.length_c   1.000
_cell.angle_alpha   90.00
_cell.angle_beta   90.00
_cell.angle_gamma   90.00
#
_symmetry.space_group_name_H-M   'P 1'
#
loop_
_entity.id
_entity.type
_entity.pdbx_description
1 polymer ?
#
loop_
_entity_poly.entity_id
_entity_poly.type
_entity_poly.pdbx_seq_one_letter_code
_entity_poly.pdbx_strand_id
1 'polypeptide(L)'
;MDRLKIFITGLSGLLGKALCYEGGDKFNIYGTYFKKDIKCANVSSYKVDIRDKKSLDDLILSIKPDITIHTAAITDVDFCEQDKETAYEVNVNGTRNVLDSTKKVSGKFIYISSDYVFDGNKGYCNEEDMPNPLNYYGLTKLKGEMLSLEYDRSLVIRTSIYGFNPNGTREGIEGIIKDVKEGLTIQAPFDMYNSIISVNMLSKIIYRLILENAQGIYHIGTKRRISRYEFMEKLFLVFDLPRRNLVQIEFKNYQNKKIARRPQDVSLDTNKLTNDFKVIPTTIEDDLNALYKISSSYFAYFGGEQYVSEDL
;
A
#
# COMPACT_ATOMS: atom_id res chain seq x y z
N MET A 1 20.46 1.14 -23.25
CA MET A 1 19.81 2.21 -22.48
C MET A 1 20.07 1.94 -21.02
N ASP A 2 20.45 2.94 -20.26
CA ASP A 2 20.60 2.80 -18.82
C ASP A 2 19.23 2.51 -18.18
N ARG A 3 19.22 1.65 -17.14
CA ARG A 3 17.99 1.33 -16.42
C ARG A 3 17.51 2.58 -15.67
N LEU A 4 16.19 2.82 -15.67
CA LEU A 4 15.58 3.91 -14.90
C LEU A 4 15.97 3.79 -13.42
N LYS A 5 16.31 4.92 -12.81
CA LYS A 5 16.58 5.04 -11.38
C LYS A 5 15.26 5.33 -10.64
N ILE A 6 14.85 4.42 -9.80
CA ILE A 6 13.63 4.55 -9.00
C ILE A 6 14.02 4.71 -7.53
N PHE A 7 13.55 5.78 -6.92
CA PHE A 7 13.72 6.04 -5.48
C PHE A 7 12.41 5.75 -4.75
N ILE A 8 12.47 4.88 -3.74
CA ILE A 8 11.29 4.45 -2.98
C ILE A 8 11.47 4.87 -1.52
N THR A 9 10.58 5.68 -0.98
CA THR A 9 10.54 5.91 0.47
C THR A 9 9.74 4.81 1.15
N GLY A 10 10.15 4.39 2.36
CA GLY A 10 9.44 3.31 3.06
C GLY A 10 9.70 1.90 2.50
N LEU A 11 10.92 1.64 2.04
CA LEU A 11 11.34 0.34 1.49
C LEU A 11 10.98 -0.86 2.36
N SER A 12 11.06 -0.72 3.70
CA SER A 12 10.78 -1.81 4.64
C SER A 12 9.29 -2.08 4.88
N GLY A 13 8.42 -1.23 4.33
CA GLY A 13 6.97 -1.39 4.39
C GLY A 13 6.45 -2.47 3.43
N LEU A 14 5.17 -2.79 3.57
CA LEU A 14 4.48 -3.82 2.79
C LEU A 14 4.64 -3.60 1.27
N LEU A 15 4.26 -2.41 0.78
CA LEU A 15 4.36 -2.07 -0.64
C LEU A 15 5.81 -1.83 -1.08
N GLY A 16 6.65 -1.22 -0.22
CA GLY A 16 8.06 -0.98 -0.54
C GLY A 16 8.81 -2.26 -0.89
N LYS A 17 8.60 -3.33 -0.11
CA LYS A 17 9.16 -4.66 -0.38
C LYS A 17 8.64 -5.25 -1.69
N ALA A 18 7.32 -5.18 -1.93
CA ALA A 18 6.76 -5.71 -3.17
C ALA A 18 7.29 -4.97 -4.40
N LEU A 19 7.49 -3.65 -4.34
CA LEU A 19 8.15 -2.89 -5.39
C LEU A 19 9.59 -3.36 -5.61
N CYS A 20 10.35 -3.64 -4.56
CA CYS A 20 11.71 -4.19 -4.70
C CYS A 20 11.70 -5.56 -5.38
N TYR A 21 10.81 -6.45 -4.96
CA TYR A 21 10.70 -7.80 -5.54
C TYR A 21 10.31 -7.79 -7.02
N GLU A 22 9.31 -7.02 -7.40
CA GLU A 22 8.78 -6.98 -8.77
C GLU A 22 9.66 -6.17 -9.73
N GLY A 23 10.49 -5.25 -9.21
CA GLY A 23 11.28 -4.29 -10.00
C GLY A 23 12.78 -4.48 -9.98
N GLY A 24 13.34 -5.24 -9.02
CA GLY A 24 14.79 -5.30 -8.78
C GLY A 24 15.65 -5.72 -9.96
N ASP A 25 15.12 -6.54 -10.87
CA ASP A 25 15.85 -6.95 -12.08
C ASP A 25 15.66 -6.00 -13.28
N LYS A 26 14.68 -5.10 -13.21
CA LYS A 26 14.28 -4.21 -14.32
C LYS A 26 14.78 -2.79 -14.15
N PHE A 27 14.94 -2.34 -12.92
CA PHE A 27 15.23 -0.96 -12.55
C PHE A 27 16.42 -0.88 -11.60
N ASN A 28 17.07 0.28 -11.54
CA ASN A 28 18.03 0.60 -10.48
C ASN A 28 17.24 1.17 -9.29
N ILE A 29 17.04 0.35 -8.25
CA ILE A 29 16.22 0.72 -7.10
C ILE A 29 17.07 1.26 -5.96
N TYR A 30 16.71 2.43 -5.50
CA TYR A 30 17.25 3.12 -4.32
C TYR A 30 16.09 3.43 -3.39
N GLY A 31 16.35 3.62 -2.10
CA GLY A 31 15.30 4.16 -1.26
C GLY A 31 15.62 4.20 0.23
N THR A 32 14.63 4.62 1.01
CA THR A 32 14.82 4.86 2.45
C THR A 32 14.00 3.92 3.30
N TYR A 33 14.53 3.64 4.48
CA TYR A 33 13.84 3.03 5.60
C TYR A 33 14.04 3.87 6.86
N PHE A 34 13.13 3.74 7.83
CA PHE A 34 13.24 4.47 9.10
C PHE A 34 13.79 3.59 10.24
N LYS A 35 13.09 2.50 10.57
CA LYS A 35 13.43 1.65 11.72
C LYS A 35 14.19 0.39 11.34
N LYS A 36 13.78 -0.31 10.29
CA LYS A 36 14.25 -1.65 9.95
C LYS A 36 14.77 -1.65 8.52
N ASP A 37 16.03 -2.07 8.36
CA ASP A 37 16.64 -2.24 7.05
C ASP A 37 16.01 -3.41 6.29
N ILE A 38 16.14 -3.39 4.96
CA ILE A 38 15.81 -4.51 4.10
C ILE A 38 17.10 -5.05 3.48
N LYS A 39 17.23 -6.36 3.49
CA LYS A 39 18.29 -7.05 2.77
C LYS A 39 17.68 -7.65 1.52
N CYS A 40 17.93 -7.08 0.37
CA CYS A 40 17.53 -7.64 -0.91
C CYS A 40 18.58 -7.32 -1.98
N ALA A 41 18.72 -8.23 -2.93
CA ALA A 41 19.65 -8.05 -4.04
C ALA A 41 19.22 -6.87 -4.92
N ASN A 42 20.19 -6.17 -5.50
CA ASN A 42 19.97 -5.09 -6.47
C ASN A 42 19.22 -3.85 -5.96
N VAL A 43 19.17 -3.64 -4.64
CA VAL A 43 18.53 -2.46 -4.01
C VAL A 43 19.51 -1.77 -3.09
N SER A 44 19.68 -0.45 -3.24
CA SER A 44 20.48 0.38 -2.34
C SER A 44 19.56 1.05 -1.30
N SER A 45 19.67 0.63 -0.04
CA SER A 45 18.85 1.15 1.06
C SER A 45 19.60 2.12 1.96
N TYR A 46 18.93 3.16 2.42
CA TYR A 46 19.49 4.21 3.26
C TYR A 46 18.56 4.48 4.46
N LYS A 47 19.17 4.64 5.64
CA LYS A 47 18.41 5.00 6.85
C LYS A 47 18.17 6.51 6.86
N VAL A 48 16.96 6.94 6.51
CA VAL A 48 16.58 8.36 6.51
C VAL A 48 15.14 8.50 7.00
N ASP A 49 14.93 9.43 7.93
CA ASP A 49 13.59 9.90 8.30
C ASP A 49 13.11 10.91 7.27
N ILE A 50 11.93 10.71 6.69
CA ILE A 50 11.37 11.63 5.68
C ILE A 50 11.07 13.03 6.23
N ARG A 51 11.07 13.21 7.56
CA ARG A 51 10.99 14.53 8.21
C ARG A 51 12.32 15.30 8.15
N ASP A 52 13.44 14.60 8.00
CA ASP A 52 14.76 15.22 7.82
C ASP A 52 14.95 15.67 6.37
N LYS A 53 14.51 16.89 6.10
CA LYS A 53 14.58 17.48 4.74
C LYS A 53 16.00 17.53 4.21
N LYS A 54 16.99 17.84 5.06
CA LYS A 54 18.37 17.96 4.61
C LYS A 54 18.93 16.62 4.14
N SER A 55 18.79 15.58 4.96
CA SER A 55 19.25 14.23 4.60
C SER A 55 18.55 13.70 3.34
N LEU A 56 17.25 14.00 3.16
CA LEU A 56 16.53 13.67 1.93
C LEU A 56 17.06 14.43 0.71
N ASP A 57 17.26 15.74 0.81
CA ASP A 57 17.79 16.58 -0.25
C ASP A 57 19.16 16.07 -0.70
N ASP A 58 20.09 15.87 0.24
CA ASP A 58 21.44 15.39 -0.04
C ASP A 58 21.41 14.03 -0.75
N LEU A 59 20.57 13.11 -0.28
CA LEU A 59 20.44 11.78 -0.87
C LEU A 59 19.84 11.81 -2.28
N ILE A 60 18.70 12.47 -2.47
CA ILE A 60 17.99 12.54 -3.74
C ILE A 60 18.83 13.30 -4.78
N LEU A 61 19.53 14.38 -4.39
CA LEU A 61 20.43 15.11 -5.29
C LEU A 61 21.65 14.29 -5.70
N SER A 62 22.15 13.40 -4.84
CA SER A 62 23.26 12.50 -5.18
C SER A 62 22.85 11.37 -6.15
N ILE A 63 21.66 10.78 -5.95
CA ILE A 63 21.14 9.67 -6.76
C ILE A 63 20.59 10.18 -8.10
N LYS A 64 19.91 11.33 -8.10
CA LYS A 64 19.14 11.90 -9.22
C LYS A 64 18.19 10.89 -9.82
N PRO A 65 17.18 10.42 -9.05
CA PRO A 65 16.22 9.45 -9.54
C PRO A 65 15.33 10.04 -10.65
N ASP A 66 15.02 9.22 -11.65
CA ASP A 66 14.03 9.55 -12.69
C ASP A 66 12.62 9.57 -12.09
N ILE A 67 12.39 8.72 -11.08
CA ILE A 67 11.08 8.50 -10.47
C ILE A 67 11.24 8.32 -8.97
N THR A 68 10.40 9.01 -8.20
CA THR A 68 10.23 8.80 -6.75
C THR A 68 8.87 8.18 -6.47
N ILE A 69 8.83 7.00 -5.84
CA ILE A 69 7.59 6.37 -5.34
C ILE A 69 7.54 6.59 -3.83
N HIS A 70 6.56 7.37 -3.39
CA HIS A 70 6.41 7.72 -1.99
C HIS A 70 5.41 6.78 -1.29
N THR A 71 5.94 5.78 -0.58
CA THR A 71 5.14 4.81 0.19
C THR A 71 5.25 4.99 1.71
N ALA A 72 6.22 5.78 2.19
CA ALA A 72 6.41 6.01 3.61
C ALA A 72 5.23 6.79 4.22
N ALA A 73 4.58 6.22 5.21
CA ALA A 73 3.49 6.85 5.95
C ALA A 73 3.26 6.13 7.29
N ILE A 74 2.64 6.81 8.24
CA ILE A 74 1.96 6.18 9.36
C ILE A 74 0.58 5.75 8.87
N THR A 75 0.33 4.42 8.85
CA THR A 75 -0.90 3.82 8.32
C THR A 75 -1.84 3.30 9.41
N ASP A 76 -1.40 3.27 10.66
CA ASP A 76 -2.26 2.95 11.79
C ASP A 76 -3.26 4.09 12.01
N VAL A 77 -4.51 3.80 11.68
CA VAL A 77 -5.61 4.77 11.67
C VAL A 77 -5.95 5.24 13.09
N ASP A 78 -5.89 4.32 14.08
CA ASP A 78 -6.16 4.65 15.48
C ASP A 78 -5.02 5.48 16.08
N PHE A 79 -3.76 5.15 15.75
CA PHE A 79 -2.61 5.97 16.13
C PHE A 79 -2.71 7.39 15.54
N CYS A 80 -3.05 7.52 14.25
CA CYS A 80 -3.21 8.84 13.63
C CYS A 80 -4.29 9.71 14.30
N GLU A 81 -5.32 9.08 14.87
CA GLU A 81 -6.36 9.81 15.61
C GLU A 81 -5.89 10.24 17.00
N GLN A 82 -5.05 9.42 17.65
CA GLN A 82 -4.51 9.68 18.99
C GLN A 82 -3.36 10.70 18.97
N ASP A 83 -2.48 10.62 17.98
CA ASP A 83 -1.31 11.49 17.82
C ASP A 83 -1.35 12.19 16.47
N LYS A 84 -2.20 13.20 16.39
CA LYS A 84 -2.43 13.99 15.16
C LYS A 84 -1.19 14.76 14.73
N GLU A 85 -0.40 15.22 15.66
CA GLU A 85 0.82 15.97 15.38
C GLU A 85 1.85 15.08 14.67
N THR A 86 2.19 13.93 15.25
CA THR A 86 3.11 12.99 14.62
C THR A 86 2.59 12.48 13.27
N ALA A 87 1.28 12.20 13.16
CA ALA A 87 0.67 11.80 11.90
C ALA A 87 0.79 12.89 10.83
N TYR A 88 0.59 14.16 11.18
CA TYR A 88 0.74 15.28 10.26
C TYR A 88 2.20 15.47 9.82
N GLU A 89 3.14 15.46 10.78
CA GLU A 89 4.57 15.61 10.51
C GLU A 89 5.09 14.54 9.55
N VAL A 90 4.68 13.29 9.71
CA VAL A 90 5.12 12.21 8.83
C VAL A 90 4.35 12.22 7.50
N ASN A 91 3.01 12.21 7.54
CA ASN A 91 2.21 11.97 6.35
C ASN A 91 2.03 13.21 5.46
N VAL A 92 2.15 14.42 6.02
CA VAL A 92 1.98 15.68 5.27
C VAL A 92 3.31 16.38 5.07
N ASN A 93 4.02 16.75 6.14
CA ASN A 93 5.30 17.47 6.03
C ASN A 93 6.38 16.55 5.44
N GLY A 94 6.41 15.27 5.81
CA GLY A 94 7.29 14.27 5.19
C GLY A 94 7.02 14.12 3.69
N THR A 95 5.74 14.06 3.27
CA THR A 95 5.36 14.04 1.85
C THR A 95 5.85 15.29 1.13
N ARG A 96 5.68 16.48 1.71
CA ARG A 96 6.18 17.75 1.15
C ARG A 96 7.69 17.70 0.96
N ASN A 97 8.44 17.22 1.97
CA ASN A 97 9.90 17.12 1.89
C ASN A 97 10.35 16.23 0.72
N VAL A 98 9.74 15.05 0.57
CA VAL A 98 10.07 14.11 -0.51
C VAL A 98 9.72 14.68 -1.88
N LEU A 99 8.54 15.31 -2.00
CA LEU A 99 8.10 15.96 -3.24
C LEU A 99 9.04 17.11 -3.65
N ASP A 100 9.39 18.01 -2.72
CA ASP A 100 10.28 19.13 -2.96
C ASP A 100 11.69 18.65 -3.40
N SER A 101 12.20 17.61 -2.76
CA SER A 101 13.50 17.01 -3.15
C SER A 101 13.43 16.39 -4.55
N THR A 102 12.29 15.73 -4.89
CA THR A 102 12.06 15.17 -6.22
C THR A 102 11.98 16.25 -7.29
N LYS A 103 11.31 17.37 -7.01
CA LYS A 103 11.23 18.53 -7.92
C LYS A 103 12.61 19.08 -8.28
N LYS A 104 13.57 19.12 -7.33
CA LYS A 104 14.93 19.60 -7.56
C LYS A 104 15.72 18.83 -8.63
N VAL A 105 15.37 17.54 -8.83
CA VAL A 105 15.98 16.68 -9.85
C VAL A 105 15.06 16.51 -11.06
N SER A 106 13.95 17.22 -11.14
CA SER A 106 12.92 17.07 -12.17
C SER A 106 12.39 15.64 -12.32
N GLY A 107 12.43 14.85 -11.25
CA GLY A 107 11.94 13.47 -11.20
C GLY A 107 10.41 13.41 -11.26
N LYS A 108 9.84 12.31 -11.73
CA LYS A 108 8.40 12.01 -11.61
C LYS A 108 8.09 11.62 -10.17
N PHE A 109 6.96 12.09 -9.63
CA PHE A 109 6.53 11.79 -8.26
C PHE A 109 5.30 10.90 -8.27
N ILE A 110 5.35 9.76 -7.58
CA ILE A 110 4.22 8.83 -7.42
C ILE A 110 3.85 8.78 -5.95
N TYR A 111 2.64 9.25 -5.65
CA TYR A 111 2.10 9.26 -4.30
C TYR A 111 1.13 8.12 -4.09
N ILE A 112 1.38 7.27 -3.10
CA ILE A 112 0.45 6.22 -2.71
C ILE A 112 -0.53 6.79 -1.68
N SER A 113 -1.77 6.96 -2.09
CA SER A 113 -2.87 7.42 -1.26
C SER A 113 -3.71 6.22 -0.74
N SER A 114 -4.93 6.47 -0.30
CA SER A 114 -5.82 5.49 0.31
C SER A 114 -7.26 5.71 -0.14
N ASP A 115 -8.06 4.64 -0.11
CA ASP A 115 -9.51 4.67 -0.18
C ASP A 115 -10.16 5.42 1.00
N TYR A 116 -9.46 5.56 2.14
CA TYR A 116 -9.94 6.30 3.33
C TYR A 116 -10.03 7.83 3.13
N VAL A 117 -9.71 8.34 1.95
CA VAL A 117 -10.05 9.71 1.57
C VAL A 117 -11.56 9.91 1.38
N PHE A 118 -12.32 8.83 1.23
CA PHE A 118 -13.79 8.84 1.11
C PHE A 118 -14.48 8.54 2.45
N ASP A 119 -15.73 9.02 2.59
CA ASP A 119 -16.52 8.85 3.83
C ASP A 119 -17.24 7.49 3.95
N GLY A 120 -17.27 6.72 2.86
CA GLY A 120 -17.89 5.39 2.86
C GLY A 120 -19.41 5.38 2.74
N ASN A 121 -20.06 6.49 2.37
CA ASN A 121 -21.51 6.57 2.21
C ASN A 121 -22.00 6.09 0.83
N LYS A 122 -21.16 6.24 -0.22
CA LYS A 122 -21.54 5.96 -1.61
C LYS A 122 -21.15 4.57 -2.06
N GLY A 123 -19.89 4.15 -1.82
CA GLY A 123 -19.26 3.01 -2.48
C GLY A 123 -18.98 3.24 -3.97
N TYR A 124 -18.15 2.40 -4.58
CA TYR A 124 -17.72 2.53 -5.98
C TYR A 124 -17.36 3.97 -6.37
N CYS A 125 -16.60 4.64 -5.49
CA CYS A 125 -16.15 6.01 -5.74
C CYS A 125 -15.22 6.05 -6.96
N ASN A 126 -15.43 7.01 -7.87
CA ASN A 126 -14.54 7.30 -8.98
C ASN A 126 -13.60 8.47 -8.64
N GLU A 127 -12.67 8.78 -9.54
CA GLU A 127 -11.63 9.80 -9.30
C GLU A 127 -12.19 11.24 -9.25
N GLU A 128 -13.39 11.46 -9.76
CA GLU A 128 -14.09 12.78 -9.75
C GLU A 128 -14.94 12.99 -8.50
N ASP A 129 -15.21 11.92 -7.74
CA ASP A 129 -15.96 12.01 -6.50
C ASP A 129 -15.19 12.83 -5.45
N MET A 130 -15.90 13.73 -4.77
CA MET A 130 -15.32 14.60 -3.76
C MET A 130 -14.86 13.82 -2.53
N PRO A 131 -13.56 13.85 -2.18
CA PRO A 131 -13.06 13.26 -0.95
C PRO A 131 -13.66 13.92 0.30
N ASN A 132 -14.03 13.09 1.30
CA ASN A 132 -14.57 13.53 2.59
C ASN A 132 -14.13 12.57 3.71
N PRO A 133 -12.85 12.59 4.13
CA PRO A 133 -12.30 11.62 5.07
C PRO A 133 -12.94 11.69 6.47
N LEU A 134 -13.28 10.53 7.06
CA LEU A 134 -13.91 10.44 8.39
C LEU A 134 -12.93 10.44 9.56
N ASN A 135 -11.63 10.25 9.30
CA ASN A 135 -10.61 10.11 10.32
C ASN A 135 -9.34 10.87 9.94
N TYR A 136 -8.46 11.05 10.91
CA TYR A 136 -7.27 11.87 10.72
C TYR A 136 -6.27 11.23 9.74
N TYR A 137 -6.18 9.90 9.69
CA TYR A 137 -5.37 9.20 8.68
C TYR A 137 -5.81 9.58 7.26
N GLY A 138 -7.10 9.43 6.95
CA GLY A 138 -7.66 9.80 5.64
C GLY A 138 -7.43 11.27 5.32
N LEU A 139 -7.58 12.17 6.31
CA LEU A 139 -7.30 13.60 6.14
C LEU A 139 -5.82 13.86 5.79
N THR A 140 -4.87 13.18 6.46
CA THR A 140 -3.44 13.35 6.13
C THR A 140 -3.11 12.82 4.74
N LYS A 141 -3.75 11.71 4.31
CA LYS A 141 -3.58 11.17 2.96
C LYS A 141 -4.13 12.13 1.90
N LEU A 142 -5.32 12.70 2.12
CA LEU A 142 -5.90 13.71 1.23
C LEU A 142 -5.01 14.97 1.11
N LYS A 143 -4.44 15.45 2.23
CA LYS A 143 -3.49 16.57 2.20
C LYS A 143 -2.23 16.24 1.38
N GLY A 144 -1.73 15.00 1.46
CA GLY A 144 -0.63 14.53 0.62
C GLY A 144 -0.99 14.47 -0.87
N GLU A 145 -2.23 14.09 -1.23
CA GLU A 145 -2.73 14.17 -2.61
C GLU A 145 -2.70 15.61 -3.13
N MET A 146 -3.25 16.56 -2.35
CA MET A 146 -3.31 17.97 -2.74
C MET A 146 -1.91 18.51 -3.02
N LEU A 147 -0.93 18.22 -2.14
CA LEU A 147 0.47 18.63 -2.36
C LEU A 147 1.04 18.00 -3.64
N SER A 148 0.75 16.73 -3.87
CA SER A 148 1.27 15.99 -5.03
C SER A 148 0.73 16.54 -6.34
N LEU A 149 -0.54 16.91 -6.38
CA LEU A 149 -1.23 17.42 -7.58
C LEU A 149 -0.81 18.86 -7.95
N GLU A 150 -0.11 19.58 -7.07
CA GLU A 150 0.54 20.85 -7.43
C GLU A 150 1.75 20.66 -8.35
N TYR A 151 2.15 19.42 -8.63
CA TYR A 151 3.28 19.10 -9.50
C TYR A 151 2.82 18.31 -10.72
N ASP A 152 2.95 18.91 -11.90
CA ASP A 152 2.44 18.35 -13.18
C ASP A 152 3.00 16.97 -13.50
N ARG A 153 4.18 16.60 -12.94
CA ARG A 153 4.80 15.29 -13.15
C ARG A 153 4.46 14.29 -12.05
N SER A 154 3.30 14.43 -11.43
CA SER A 154 2.86 13.50 -10.38
C SER A 154 1.76 12.55 -10.81
N LEU A 155 1.76 11.40 -10.15
CA LEU A 155 0.73 10.37 -10.21
C LEU A 155 0.28 10.07 -8.79
N VAL A 156 -1.01 10.19 -8.52
CA VAL A 156 -1.63 9.81 -7.24
C VAL A 156 -2.38 8.50 -7.43
N ILE A 157 -2.14 7.53 -6.55
CA ILE A 157 -2.78 6.22 -6.57
C ILE A 157 -3.60 6.05 -5.30
N ARG A 158 -4.93 6.00 -5.43
CA ARG A 158 -5.83 5.61 -4.35
C ARG A 158 -6.05 4.10 -4.39
N THR A 159 -5.83 3.45 -3.27
CA THR A 159 -5.85 1.97 -3.18
C THR A 159 -6.09 1.49 -1.76
N SER A 160 -6.45 0.22 -1.62
CA SER A 160 -6.45 -0.55 -0.38
C SER A 160 -5.66 -1.82 -0.58
N ILE A 161 -4.69 -2.12 0.28
CA ILE A 161 -3.68 -3.15 0.00
C ILE A 161 -3.65 -4.27 1.04
N TYR A 162 -3.23 -5.45 0.58
CA TYR A 162 -2.86 -6.58 1.42
C TYR A 162 -1.63 -7.30 0.85
N GLY A 163 -1.00 -8.17 1.64
CA GLY A 163 0.14 -8.96 1.16
C GLY A 163 0.99 -9.53 2.28
N PHE A 164 2.12 -10.10 1.91
CA PHE A 164 3.15 -10.57 2.84
C PHE A 164 4.10 -9.43 3.21
N ASN A 165 4.52 -9.42 4.48
CA ASN A 165 5.53 -8.51 5.00
C ASN A 165 6.70 -9.31 5.62
N PRO A 166 7.54 -9.99 4.82
CA PRO A 166 8.63 -10.84 5.32
C PRO A 166 9.50 -10.08 6.32
N ASN A 167 9.83 -10.72 7.45
CA ASN A 167 10.58 -10.10 8.55
C ASN A 167 9.92 -8.85 9.15
N GLY A 168 8.64 -8.61 8.85
CA GLY A 168 7.82 -7.54 9.40
C GLY A 168 7.27 -7.84 10.79
N THR A 169 6.36 -6.98 11.21
CA THR A 169 5.45 -7.21 12.34
C THR A 169 4.22 -7.99 11.86
N ARG A 170 3.22 -8.21 12.72
CA ARG A 170 1.95 -8.92 12.39
C ARG A 170 1.04 -8.19 11.38
N GLU A 171 1.58 -7.29 10.56
CA GLU A 171 0.79 -6.41 9.65
C GLU A 171 0.46 -7.06 8.29
N GLY A 172 0.96 -8.26 8.00
CA GLY A 172 0.73 -8.97 6.75
C GLY A 172 -0.19 -10.18 6.90
N ILE A 173 -0.38 -10.90 5.81
CA ILE A 173 -1.12 -12.18 5.80
C ILE A 173 -0.50 -13.18 6.77
N GLU A 174 0.83 -13.20 6.89
CA GLU A 174 1.54 -14.05 7.83
C GLU A 174 1.12 -13.82 9.29
N GLY A 175 0.77 -12.60 9.65
CA GLY A 175 0.22 -12.29 10.97
C GLY A 175 -1.13 -12.98 11.20
N ILE A 176 -2.01 -12.95 10.21
CA ILE A 176 -3.32 -13.64 10.25
C ILE A 176 -3.12 -15.16 10.37
N ILE A 177 -2.23 -15.72 9.53
CA ILE A 177 -1.91 -17.16 9.57
C ILE A 177 -1.38 -17.56 10.95
N LYS A 178 -0.47 -16.77 11.51
CA LYS A 178 0.10 -17.01 12.83
C LYS A 178 -0.97 -16.95 13.92
N ASP A 179 -1.82 -15.90 13.93
CA ASP A 179 -2.89 -15.77 14.92
C ASP A 179 -3.85 -16.96 14.88
N VAL A 180 -4.20 -17.46 13.67
CA VAL A 180 -5.05 -18.65 13.50
C VAL A 180 -4.36 -19.93 13.98
N LYS A 181 -3.06 -20.12 13.69
CA LYS A 181 -2.27 -21.27 14.19
C LYS A 181 -2.14 -21.24 15.72
N GLU A 182 -2.11 -20.06 16.33
CA GLU A 182 -2.14 -19.88 17.80
C GLU A 182 -3.55 -20.09 18.40
N GLY A 183 -4.55 -20.45 17.58
CA GLY A 183 -5.93 -20.72 18.01
C GLY A 183 -6.79 -19.45 18.15
N LEU A 184 -6.29 -18.30 17.76
CA LEU A 184 -7.05 -17.05 17.84
C LEU A 184 -8.15 -17.01 16.79
N THR A 185 -9.21 -16.26 17.11
CA THR A 185 -10.35 -16.06 16.23
C THR A 185 -10.25 -14.72 15.51
N ILE A 186 -10.38 -14.74 14.19
CA ILE A 186 -10.43 -13.56 13.34
C ILE A 186 -11.88 -13.10 13.21
N GLN A 187 -12.18 -11.90 13.69
CA GLN A 187 -13.49 -11.26 13.54
C GLN A 187 -13.49 -10.33 12.35
N ALA A 188 -14.38 -10.52 11.40
CA ALA A 188 -14.47 -9.71 10.20
C ALA A 188 -15.90 -9.22 9.91
N PRO A 189 -16.09 -7.92 9.63
CA PRO A 189 -17.42 -7.38 9.30
C PRO A 189 -17.84 -7.79 7.88
N PHE A 190 -19.10 -8.23 7.76
CA PHE A 190 -19.68 -8.65 6.49
C PHE A 190 -20.29 -7.50 5.68
N ASP A 191 -20.50 -6.37 6.32
CA ASP A 191 -21.12 -5.15 5.80
C ASP A 191 -20.13 -3.96 5.74
N MET A 192 -18.81 -4.23 5.69
CA MET A 192 -17.74 -3.26 5.45
C MET A 192 -17.01 -3.63 4.15
N TYR A 193 -16.99 -2.71 3.18
CA TYR A 193 -16.55 -3.00 1.80
C TYR A 193 -15.37 -2.15 1.36
N ASN A 194 -14.51 -2.73 0.52
CA ASN A 194 -13.44 -2.05 -0.21
C ASN A 194 -13.12 -2.77 -1.53
N SER A 195 -12.18 -2.22 -2.30
CA SER A 195 -11.60 -2.84 -3.52
C SER A 195 -10.13 -3.16 -3.26
N ILE A 196 -9.90 -4.16 -2.39
CA ILE A 196 -8.56 -4.50 -1.90
C ILE A 196 -7.73 -5.24 -2.96
N ILE A 197 -6.44 -4.93 -3.08
CA ILE A 197 -5.52 -5.55 -4.05
C ILE A 197 -4.21 -5.98 -3.37
N SER A 198 -3.56 -7.05 -3.85
CA SER A 198 -2.25 -7.43 -3.33
C SER A 198 -1.17 -6.42 -3.69
N VAL A 199 -0.21 -6.24 -2.80
CA VAL A 199 0.93 -5.34 -3.05
C VAL A 199 1.77 -5.76 -4.25
N ASN A 200 1.81 -7.06 -4.57
CA ASN A 200 2.54 -7.57 -5.73
C ASN A 200 1.82 -7.19 -7.04
N MET A 201 0.50 -7.35 -7.10
CA MET A 201 -0.26 -6.92 -8.27
C MET A 201 -0.23 -5.39 -8.42
N LEU A 202 -0.41 -4.65 -7.31
CA LEU A 202 -0.28 -3.20 -7.31
C LEU A 202 1.10 -2.76 -7.82
N SER A 203 2.19 -3.41 -7.40
CA SER A 203 3.55 -3.08 -7.85
C SER A 203 3.72 -3.26 -9.37
N LYS A 204 3.17 -4.34 -9.93
CA LYS A 204 3.16 -4.58 -11.38
C LYS A 204 2.41 -3.48 -12.14
N ILE A 205 1.25 -3.07 -11.63
CA ILE A 205 0.44 -1.98 -12.21
C ILE A 205 1.20 -0.65 -12.10
N ILE A 206 1.81 -0.33 -10.94
CA ILE A 206 2.62 0.88 -10.77
C ILE A 206 3.73 0.94 -11.80
N TYR A 207 4.50 -0.15 -12.00
CA TYR A 207 5.57 -0.18 -13.01
C TYR A 207 5.04 0.00 -14.44
N ARG A 208 3.88 -0.57 -14.75
CA ARG A 208 3.24 -0.34 -16.03
C ARG A 208 2.86 1.13 -16.22
N LEU A 209 2.24 1.76 -15.22
CA LEU A 209 1.86 3.17 -15.26
C LEU A 209 3.09 4.11 -15.37
N ILE A 210 4.22 3.71 -14.79
CA ILE A 210 5.51 4.40 -14.97
C ILE A 210 5.93 4.38 -16.43
N LEU A 211 5.95 3.21 -17.06
CA LEU A 211 6.38 3.03 -18.45
C LEU A 211 5.43 3.73 -19.44
N GLU A 212 4.16 3.84 -19.11
CA GLU A 212 3.14 4.54 -19.89
C GLU A 212 3.03 6.04 -19.56
N ASN A 213 3.93 6.55 -18.71
CA ASN A 213 4.00 7.95 -18.27
C ASN A 213 2.68 8.52 -17.71
N ALA A 214 1.89 7.71 -17.00
CA ALA A 214 0.62 8.10 -16.38
C ALA A 214 0.76 9.28 -15.41
N GLN A 215 -0.21 10.19 -15.38
CA GLN A 215 -0.27 11.38 -14.52
C GLN A 215 -1.68 11.57 -13.96
N GLY A 216 -1.82 12.39 -12.92
CA GLY A 216 -3.11 12.66 -12.27
C GLY A 216 -3.50 11.61 -11.25
N ILE A 217 -4.80 11.36 -11.06
CA ILE A 217 -5.32 10.44 -10.04
C ILE A 217 -5.85 9.18 -10.71
N TYR A 218 -5.49 8.02 -10.15
CA TYR A 218 -6.04 6.71 -10.55
C TYR A 218 -6.41 5.87 -9.33
N HIS A 219 -7.55 5.20 -9.44
CA HIS A 219 -7.98 4.19 -8.50
C HIS A 219 -7.45 2.82 -8.93
N ILE A 220 -6.80 2.10 -8.01
CA ILE A 220 -6.28 0.76 -8.26
C ILE A 220 -6.80 -0.19 -7.19
N GLY A 221 -7.53 -1.21 -7.62
CA GLY A 221 -8.15 -2.22 -6.78
C GLY A 221 -8.60 -3.42 -7.59
N THR A 222 -9.27 -4.38 -6.94
CA THR A 222 -9.92 -5.50 -7.63
C THR A 222 -11.17 -5.06 -8.38
N LYS A 223 -11.59 -5.87 -9.35
CA LYS A 223 -12.72 -5.59 -10.26
C LYS A 223 -14.05 -5.33 -9.55
N ARG A 224 -14.27 -5.98 -8.42
CA ARG A 224 -15.48 -5.84 -7.61
C ARG A 224 -15.12 -5.50 -6.17
N ARG A 225 -15.99 -4.74 -5.52
CA ARG A 225 -15.89 -4.59 -4.07
C ARG A 225 -16.10 -5.94 -3.39
N ILE A 226 -15.46 -6.09 -2.26
CA ILE A 226 -15.60 -7.28 -1.43
C ILE A 226 -15.79 -6.85 0.02
N SER A 227 -16.61 -7.55 0.79
CA SER A 227 -16.68 -7.31 2.22
C SER A 227 -15.42 -7.84 2.90
N ARG A 228 -15.09 -7.27 4.06
CA ARG A 228 -13.93 -7.72 4.83
C ARG A 228 -14.06 -9.20 5.23
N TYR A 229 -15.29 -9.64 5.51
CA TYR A 229 -15.55 -11.03 5.83
C TYR A 229 -15.36 -11.95 4.61
N GLU A 230 -15.93 -11.62 3.45
CA GLU A 230 -15.74 -12.40 2.22
C GLU A 230 -14.26 -12.48 1.80
N PHE A 231 -13.50 -11.38 1.97
CA PHE A 231 -12.06 -11.41 1.74
C PHE A 231 -11.35 -12.42 2.66
N MET A 232 -11.69 -12.42 3.96
CA MET A 232 -11.12 -13.39 4.89
C MET A 232 -11.54 -14.82 4.57
N GLU A 233 -12.79 -15.07 4.13
CA GLU A 233 -13.21 -16.42 3.68
C GLU A 233 -12.32 -16.94 2.55
N LYS A 234 -12.07 -16.10 1.54
CA LYS A 234 -11.23 -16.48 0.40
C LYS A 234 -9.77 -16.67 0.80
N LEU A 235 -9.25 -15.82 1.70
CA LEU A 235 -7.92 -15.96 2.25
C LEU A 235 -7.79 -17.29 3.04
N PHE A 236 -8.77 -17.59 3.89
CA PHE A 236 -8.78 -18.84 4.64
C PHE A 236 -8.82 -20.08 3.72
N LEU A 237 -9.57 -20.00 2.62
CA LEU A 237 -9.64 -21.07 1.64
C LEU A 237 -8.29 -21.27 0.92
N VAL A 238 -7.67 -20.18 0.44
CA VAL A 238 -6.41 -20.23 -0.32
C VAL A 238 -5.23 -20.71 0.55
N PHE A 239 -5.23 -20.34 1.84
CA PHE A 239 -4.18 -20.71 2.80
C PHE A 239 -4.53 -21.89 3.70
N ASP A 240 -5.58 -22.66 3.35
CA ASP A 240 -6.06 -23.84 4.10
C ASP A 240 -6.20 -23.63 5.60
N LEU A 241 -6.76 -22.46 5.99
CA LEU A 241 -6.94 -22.11 7.40
C LEU A 241 -8.28 -22.64 7.94
N PRO A 242 -8.32 -23.09 9.22
CA PRO A 242 -9.52 -23.66 9.82
C PRO A 242 -10.67 -22.66 9.89
N ARG A 243 -11.75 -22.91 9.15
CA ARG A 243 -12.93 -22.03 9.05
C ARG A 243 -13.55 -21.65 10.40
N ARG A 244 -13.43 -22.51 11.42
CA ARG A 244 -13.91 -22.25 12.79
C ARG A 244 -13.25 -21.04 13.46
N ASN A 245 -12.08 -20.63 12.99
CA ASN A 245 -11.37 -19.45 13.50
C ASN A 245 -11.78 -18.14 12.82
N LEU A 246 -12.73 -18.17 11.88
CA LEU A 246 -13.28 -16.97 11.24
C LEU A 246 -14.71 -16.72 11.71
N VAL A 247 -14.96 -15.55 12.28
CA VAL A 247 -16.28 -15.15 12.80
C VAL A 247 -16.76 -13.89 12.10
N GLN A 248 -17.97 -14.00 11.58
CA GLN A 248 -18.71 -12.90 10.98
C GLN A 248 -19.23 -11.95 12.05
N ILE A 249 -19.04 -10.66 11.87
CA ILE A 249 -19.61 -9.61 12.76
C ILE A 249 -20.22 -8.49 11.93
N GLU A 250 -21.07 -7.68 12.55
CA GLU A 250 -21.55 -6.42 11.97
C GLU A 250 -20.49 -5.32 12.04
N PHE A 251 -20.50 -4.40 11.08
CA PHE A 251 -19.63 -3.22 11.07
C PHE A 251 -19.74 -2.41 12.37
N LYS A 252 -20.94 -2.25 12.93
CA LYS A 252 -21.14 -1.54 14.20
C LYS A 252 -20.30 -2.15 15.33
N ASN A 253 -20.27 -3.48 15.43
CA ASN A 253 -19.50 -4.18 16.45
C ASN A 253 -18.00 -4.08 16.22
N TYR A 254 -17.57 -4.01 14.96
CA TYR A 254 -16.19 -3.74 14.59
C TYR A 254 -15.80 -2.30 14.97
N GLN A 255 -16.64 -1.31 14.59
CA GLN A 255 -16.40 0.10 14.86
C GLN A 255 -16.30 0.42 16.34
N ASN A 256 -17.13 -0.21 17.19
CA ASN A 256 -17.11 0.00 18.64
C ASN A 256 -15.77 -0.37 19.32
N LYS A 257 -14.92 -1.12 18.64
CA LYS A 257 -13.58 -1.50 19.10
C LYS A 257 -12.48 -0.58 18.58
N LYS A 258 -12.82 0.46 17.81
CA LYS A 258 -11.89 1.37 17.17
C LYS A 258 -11.99 2.77 17.76
N ILE A 259 -10.84 3.45 17.84
CA ILE A 259 -10.76 4.84 18.31
C ILE A 259 -11.21 5.78 17.21
N ALA A 260 -10.62 5.63 16.03
CA ALA A 260 -10.97 6.43 14.88
C ALA A 260 -12.20 5.86 14.15
N ARG A 261 -13.03 6.73 13.59
CA ARG A 261 -14.13 6.33 12.73
C ARG A 261 -13.62 5.63 11.47
N ARG A 262 -14.24 4.49 11.12
CA ARG A 262 -13.95 3.77 9.88
C ARG A 262 -15.07 4.03 8.88
N PRO A 263 -14.77 4.26 7.60
CA PRO A 263 -15.79 4.28 6.56
C PRO A 263 -16.33 2.87 6.32
N GLN A 264 -17.62 2.77 5.97
CA GLN A 264 -18.28 1.47 5.78
C GLN A 264 -18.07 0.91 4.37
N ASP A 265 -18.19 1.73 3.34
CA ASP A 265 -18.00 1.31 1.95
C ASP A 265 -17.10 2.29 1.18
N VAL A 266 -15.82 1.98 1.13
CA VAL A 266 -14.81 2.75 0.39
C VAL A 266 -14.35 2.05 -0.88
N SER A 267 -15.23 1.23 -1.46
CA SER A 267 -14.95 0.58 -2.73
C SER A 267 -14.68 1.61 -3.84
N LEU A 268 -13.72 1.28 -4.69
CA LEU A 268 -13.22 2.16 -5.75
C LEU A 268 -13.71 1.67 -7.12
N ASP A 269 -14.16 2.61 -7.95
CA ASP A 269 -14.33 2.39 -9.38
C ASP A 269 -12.95 2.46 -10.07
N THR A 270 -12.61 1.45 -10.84
CA THR A 270 -11.33 1.30 -11.55
C THR A 270 -11.46 1.44 -13.07
N ASN A 271 -12.60 1.90 -13.56
CA ASN A 271 -12.89 2.00 -15.01
C ASN A 271 -11.93 2.96 -15.71
N LYS A 272 -11.53 4.08 -15.09
CA LYS A 272 -10.56 5.02 -15.64
C LYS A 272 -9.23 4.33 -15.97
N LEU A 273 -8.69 3.55 -15.04
CA LEU A 273 -7.47 2.76 -15.25
C LEU A 273 -7.61 1.80 -16.46
N THR A 274 -8.75 1.13 -16.55
CA THR A 274 -9.03 0.20 -17.67
C THR A 274 -9.15 0.93 -19.01
N ASN A 275 -9.83 2.07 -19.02
CA ASN A 275 -10.07 2.85 -20.25
C ASN A 275 -8.78 3.44 -20.80
N ASP A 276 -7.96 4.05 -19.92
CA ASP A 276 -6.75 4.77 -20.33
C ASP A 276 -5.58 3.82 -20.66
N PHE A 277 -5.38 2.78 -19.85
CA PHE A 277 -4.18 1.94 -19.95
C PHE A 277 -4.47 0.46 -20.27
N LYS A 278 -5.72 0.09 -20.52
CA LYS A 278 -6.11 -1.32 -20.78
C LYS A 278 -5.64 -2.28 -19.66
N VAL A 279 -5.52 -1.77 -18.45
CA VAL A 279 -5.29 -2.60 -17.26
C VAL A 279 -6.62 -3.18 -16.82
N ILE A 280 -6.74 -4.50 -16.91
CA ILE A 280 -7.94 -5.21 -16.46
C ILE A 280 -7.74 -5.59 -14.99
N PRO A 281 -8.56 -5.05 -14.06
CA PRO A 281 -8.48 -5.44 -12.65
C PRO A 281 -8.77 -6.94 -12.48
N THR A 282 -7.97 -7.59 -11.63
CA THR A 282 -8.12 -9.01 -11.30
C THR A 282 -9.33 -9.26 -10.39
N THR A 283 -9.78 -10.50 -10.31
CA THR A 283 -10.65 -10.94 -9.22
C THR A 283 -9.81 -11.11 -7.95
N ILE A 284 -10.46 -11.10 -6.78
CA ILE A 284 -9.75 -11.31 -5.52
C ILE A 284 -9.20 -12.74 -5.43
N GLU A 285 -9.90 -13.72 -6.01
CA GLU A 285 -9.47 -15.12 -6.06
C GLU A 285 -8.20 -15.29 -6.88
N ASP A 286 -8.14 -14.68 -8.06
CA ASP A 286 -6.96 -14.74 -8.93
C ASP A 286 -5.77 -14.04 -8.27
N ASP A 287 -6.00 -12.91 -7.60
CA ASP A 287 -4.98 -12.13 -6.93
C ASP A 287 -4.41 -12.88 -5.71
N LEU A 288 -5.27 -13.49 -4.87
CA LEU A 288 -4.85 -14.34 -3.74
C LEU A 288 -4.09 -15.58 -4.20
N ASN A 289 -4.56 -16.26 -5.24
CA ASN A 289 -3.88 -17.42 -5.80
C ASN A 289 -2.52 -17.06 -6.41
N ALA A 290 -2.43 -15.90 -7.08
CA ALA A 290 -1.16 -15.40 -7.60
C ALA A 290 -0.18 -15.09 -6.47
N LEU A 291 -0.65 -14.46 -5.40
CA LEU A 291 0.16 -14.17 -4.22
C LEU A 291 0.63 -15.44 -3.50
N TYR A 292 -0.26 -16.43 -3.35
CA TYR A 292 0.09 -17.73 -2.77
C TYR A 292 1.20 -18.42 -3.55
N LYS A 293 1.10 -18.46 -4.89
CA LYS A 293 2.08 -19.10 -5.78
C LYS A 293 3.50 -18.50 -5.65
N ILE A 294 3.62 -17.21 -5.38
CA ILE A 294 4.91 -16.55 -5.24
C ILE A 294 5.42 -16.53 -3.80
N SER A 295 4.67 -17.01 -2.83
CA SER A 295 4.99 -16.86 -1.40
C SER A 295 6.39 -17.35 -1.06
N SER A 296 6.77 -18.57 -1.44
CA SER A 296 8.08 -19.15 -1.16
C SER A 296 9.23 -18.32 -1.76
N SER A 297 9.12 -17.91 -3.03
CA SER A 297 10.15 -17.08 -3.68
C SER A 297 10.20 -15.67 -3.11
N TYR A 298 9.05 -15.13 -2.70
CA TYR A 298 8.96 -13.82 -2.08
C TYR A 298 9.65 -13.80 -0.70
N PHE A 299 9.39 -14.80 0.15
CA PHE A 299 10.09 -14.93 1.44
C PHE A 299 11.58 -15.17 1.26
N ALA A 300 11.98 -16.06 0.36
CA ALA A 300 13.39 -16.34 0.07
C ALA A 300 14.15 -15.08 -0.41
N TYR A 301 13.52 -14.24 -1.21
CA TYR A 301 14.12 -12.98 -1.71
C TYR A 301 14.53 -12.02 -0.58
N PHE A 302 13.81 -12.03 0.54
CA PHE A 302 14.11 -11.20 1.72
C PHE A 302 14.85 -11.96 2.84
N GLY A 303 15.35 -13.19 2.58
CA GLY A 303 16.02 -14.02 3.57
C GLY A 303 15.11 -14.43 4.74
N GLY A 304 13.82 -14.52 4.50
CA GLY A 304 12.82 -14.97 5.46
C GLY A 304 12.61 -16.47 5.42
N GLU A 305 12.20 -17.07 6.54
CA GLU A 305 11.76 -18.48 6.60
C GLU A 305 10.45 -18.64 5.84
N GLN A 306 10.25 -19.81 5.20
CA GLN A 306 9.00 -20.15 4.52
C GLN A 306 7.87 -20.27 5.56
N TYR A 307 6.87 -19.38 5.46
CA TYR A 307 5.65 -19.47 6.28
C TYR A 307 4.61 -20.44 5.68
N VAL A 308 4.80 -20.84 4.44
CA VAL A 308 4.01 -21.85 3.73
C VAL A 308 4.89 -23.08 3.63
N SER A 309 5.03 -23.85 4.72
CA SER A 309 5.67 -25.16 4.72
C SER A 309 4.70 -26.21 4.19
N GLU A 310 5.25 -27.27 3.61
CA GLU A 310 4.53 -28.48 3.16
C GLU A 310 3.74 -29.20 4.28
N ASP A 311 3.66 -28.60 5.48
CA ASP A 311 2.98 -29.12 6.68
C ASP A 311 1.66 -28.35 6.98
N LEU A 312 0.90 -27.94 5.96
CA LEU A 312 -0.50 -27.52 6.09
C LEU A 312 -1.43 -28.65 5.66
#